data_ee61afe56c8eebb9bc579c80e265fc49
#
_entry.id   ee61afe56c8eebb9bc579c80e265fc49
#
_cell.length_a   1.000
_cell.length_b   1.000
_cell.length_c   1.000
_cell.angle_alpha   90.00
_cell.angle_beta   90.00
_cell.angle_gamma   90.00
#
_symmetry.space_group_name_H-M   'P 1'
#
loop_
_entity.id
_entity.type
_entity.pdbx_description
1 polymer ?
#
loop_
_entity_poly.entity_id
_entity_poly.type
_entity_poly.pdbx_seq_one_letter_code
_entity_poly.pdbx_strand_id
1 'polypeptide(L)'
;MARAKKETALTPEERLQAALVPDWEWPYKLPENWCWTNWGECGEFVAGSGFKNEYQGFTNYDIPFYKVSSLKTANETGYLCDNTNTVDETVRKKLKAALIPANSLLFAKIGEAIRLNRRAINTVPCCVDNNMMAFIPIICQLKYAFYWSKGIDLYDFTNATTVPAIRKTDLEKISFPLAPLAEQQRIVDRIESLFAKLDEAKEKAQAVVDSFETRKAAILHKAFTGELTKKWRKSANTRWVYKKIKDCCKLGSGGTPSRKVPDFYKGDIPWIKTGEIEWNDIYDTEEKITQSAIDNSSARCYKPGVVLVAMYGMGVTRGKASILRVQAATNQAVCVLEPQSALLYNRYLLYYFMRNYWDIREKAVGGNQLNLSLTIIKELNIEIPPIDEQMEIVQILDDLFAKEQQTKEAAEKVLDQIELMKKSILARAFRGELGTNDPSEESAVELLRQVIEQEDGDVIRPKAKAKRIAIPAEIKPLLSGANEEAIVKLLLKAAPQSVSTQTVMSISKKKFELMDALRNLEKKQIVSKSDSGEYSLVR
;
A
#
# COMPACT_ATOMS: atom_id res chain seq x y z
N MET A 1 -55.23 22.38 -19.51
CA MET A 1 -54.81 20.96 -19.63
C MET A 1 -53.68 20.84 -20.63
N ALA A 2 -52.43 20.83 -20.18
CA ALA A 2 -51.27 20.67 -21.04
C ALA A 2 -51.03 19.14 -21.21
N ARG A 3 -51.13 18.65 -22.44
CA ARG A 3 -50.80 17.28 -22.80
C ARG A 3 -49.30 17.07 -22.54
N ALA A 4 -48.96 16.12 -21.62
CA ALA A 4 -47.63 15.61 -21.49
C ALA A 4 -47.18 15.04 -22.87
N LYS A 5 -46.13 15.59 -23.46
CA LYS A 5 -45.46 14.99 -24.61
C LYS A 5 -44.99 13.61 -24.23
N LYS A 6 -45.49 12.57 -24.87
CA LYS A 6 -44.89 11.23 -24.86
C LYS A 6 -43.45 11.37 -25.38
N GLU A 7 -42.47 11.17 -24.50
CA GLU A 7 -41.08 11.02 -24.96
C GLU A 7 -41.04 9.74 -25.83
N THR A 8 -40.73 9.91 -27.11
CA THR A 8 -40.47 8.82 -28.02
C THR A 8 -39.30 7.98 -27.48
N ALA A 9 -39.49 6.67 -27.36
CA ALA A 9 -38.42 5.74 -27.00
C ALA A 9 -37.31 5.84 -28.10
N LEU A 10 -36.04 5.84 -27.66
CA LEU A 10 -34.90 5.85 -28.57
C LEU A 10 -34.91 4.57 -29.40
N THR A 11 -34.56 4.67 -30.68
CA THR A 11 -34.33 3.51 -31.53
C THR A 11 -33.11 2.71 -31.05
N PRO A 12 -32.96 1.41 -31.36
CA PRO A 12 -31.79 0.62 -31.02
C PRO A 12 -30.47 1.30 -31.42
N GLU A 13 -30.41 1.92 -32.59
CA GLU A 13 -29.22 2.63 -33.08
C GLU A 13 -28.93 3.90 -32.24
N GLU A 14 -29.95 4.66 -31.87
CA GLU A 14 -29.77 5.82 -30.98
C GLU A 14 -29.35 5.39 -29.58
N ARG A 15 -29.80 4.22 -29.10
CA ARG A 15 -29.36 3.63 -27.82
C ARG A 15 -27.91 3.19 -27.91
N LEU A 16 -27.49 2.53 -28.98
CA LEU A 16 -26.11 2.14 -29.22
C LEU A 16 -25.19 3.36 -29.23
N GLN A 17 -25.56 4.41 -29.99
CA GLN A 17 -24.78 5.65 -30.00
C GLN A 17 -24.71 6.32 -28.61
N ALA A 18 -25.73 6.19 -27.79
CA ALA A 18 -25.75 6.72 -26.43
C ALA A 18 -24.92 5.88 -25.45
N ALA A 19 -24.74 4.59 -25.71
CA ALA A 19 -23.96 3.67 -24.91
C ALA A 19 -22.45 3.78 -25.18
N LEU A 20 -22.06 4.22 -26.39
CA LEU A 20 -20.66 4.44 -26.75
C LEU A 20 -20.12 5.74 -26.16
N VAL A 21 -18.87 5.71 -25.71
CA VAL A 21 -18.14 6.91 -25.29
C VAL A 21 -17.59 7.62 -26.52
N PRO A 22 -17.85 8.93 -26.71
CA PRO A 22 -17.35 9.68 -27.86
C PRO A 22 -15.81 9.73 -27.91
N ASP A 23 -15.22 9.78 -29.11
CA ASP A 23 -13.77 9.71 -29.36
C ASP A 23 -12.96 10.75 -28.56
N TRP A 24 -13.51 11.95 -28.36
CA TRP A 24 -12.84 13.01 -27.61
C TRP A 24 -12.83 12.83 -26.08
N GLU A 25 -13.61 11.85 -25.58
CA GLU A 25 -13.62 11.45 -24.16
C GLU A 25 -12.80 10.18 -23.89
N TRP A 26 -12.17 9.60 -24.93
CA TRP A 26 -11.37 8.39 -24.77
C TRP A 26 -10.15 8.61 -23.90
N PRO A 27 -9.97 7.84 -22.83
CA PRO A 27 -8.76 7.93 -22.01
C PRO A 27 -7.48 7.61 -22.78
N TYR A 28 -7.57 6.69 -23.74
CA TYR A 28 -6.48 6.27 -24.65
C TYR A 28 -7.06 5.53 -25.87
N LYS A 29 -6.20 5.25 -26.88
CA LYS A 29 -6.59 4.52 -28.06
C LYS A 29 -6.71 3.03 -27.75
N LEU A 30 -7.79 2.39 -28.19
CA LEU A 30 -8.03 0.95 -28.13
C LEU A 30 -7.71 0.27 -29.48
N PRO A 31 -7.57 -1.08 -29.51
CA PRO A 31 -7.63 -1.87 -30.75
C PRO A 31 -8.93 -1.60 -31.53
N GLU A 32 -8.90 -1.75 -32.86
CA GLU A 32 -10.02 -1.36 -33.75
C GLU A 32 -11.30 -2.17 -33.50
N ASN A 33 -11.17 -3.41 -33.03
CA ASN A 33 -12.31 -4.30 -32.74
C ASN A 33 -12.83 -4.14 -31.29
N TRP A 34 -12.25 -3.21 -30.47
CA TRP A 34 -12.76 -2.86 -29.15
C TRP A 34 -13.56 -1.56 -29.23
N CYS A 35 -14.34 -1.28 -28.18
CA CYS A 35 -15.01 0.02 -28.05
C CYS A 35 -14.94 0.53 -26.61
N TRP A 36 -15.00 1.85 -26.48
CA TRP A 36 -15.27 2.50 -25.21
C TRP A 36 -16.78 2.57 -24.98
N THR A 37 -17.23 2.01 -23.88
CA THR A 37 -18.62 2.13 -23.40
C THR A 37 -18.64 2.61 -21.95
N ASN A 38 -19.79 2.84 -21.39
CA ASN A 38 -19.93 3.14 -19.96
C ASN A 38 -20.03 1.84 -19.16
N TRP A 39 -19.43 1.79 -17.96
CA TRP A 39 -19.47 0.59 -17.12
C TRP A 39 -20.91 0.13 -16.81
N GLY A 40 -21.85 1.09 -16.67
CA GLY A 40 -23.28 0.79 -16.50
C GLY A 40 -23.93 0.07 -17.65
N GLU A 41 -23.38 0.15 -18.87
CA GLU A 41 -23.87 -0.61 -20.02
C GLU A 41 -23.42 -2.08 -19.98
N CYS A 42 -22.34 -2.38 -19.22
CA CYS A 42 -21.78 -3.73 -19.12
C CYS A 42 -22.45 -4.60 -18.07
N GLY A 43 -23.34 -4.05 -17.22
CA GLY A 43 -24.01 -4.80 -16.16
C GLY A 43 -24.81 -3.90 -15.21
N GLU A 44 -25.31 -4.50 -14.15
CA GLU A 44 -26.17 -3.83 -13.17
C GLU A 44 -25.42 -3.54 -11.87
N PHE A 45 -25.54 -2.30 -11.35
CA PHE A 45 -25.06 -1.94 -10.01
C PHE A 45 -26.18 -2.10 -8.98
N VAL A 46 -25.88 -2.82 -7.91
CA VAL A 46 -26.80 -3.06 -6.78
C VAL A 46 -26.18 -2.50 -5.50
N ALA A 47 -26.86 -1.54 -4.89
CA ALA A 47 -26.40 -0.96 -3.63
C ALA A 47 -26.78 -1.87 -2.46
N GLY A 48 -25.88 -1.95 -1.45
CA GLY A 48 -26.17 -2.66 -0.21
C GLY A 48 -27.18 -1.94 0.68
N SER A 49 -27.60 -2.61 1.74
CA SER A 49 -28.61 -2.16 2.71
C SER A 49 -28.06 -2.09 4.14
N GLY A 50 -28.72 -1.33 5.01
CA GLY A 50 -28.31 -1.24 6.42
C GLY A 50 -28.33 -2.60 7.11
N PHE A 51 -27.21 -2.96 7.75
CA PHE A 51 -27.06 -4.20 8.49
C PHE A 51 -27.01 -3.90 9.99
N LYS A 52 -28.15 -4.07 10.67
CA LYS A 52 -28.30 -3.76 12.10
C LYS A 52 -27.50 -4.73 12.97
N ASN A 53 -26.93 -4.23 14.07
CA ASN A 53 -26.11 -5.01 14.99
C ASN A 53 -26.82 -6.26 15.56
N GLU A 54 -28.14 -6.19 15.76
CA GLU A 54 -28.96 -7.31 16.26
C GLU A 54 -28.94 -8.55 15.36
N TYR A 55 -28.55 -8.41 14.08
CA TYR A 55 -28.48 -9.51 13.10
C TYR A 55 -27.03 -9.90 12.74
N GLN A 56 -26.03 -9.30 13.40
CA GLN A 56 -24.62 -9.60 13.12
C GLN A 56 -24.07 -10.73 14.00
N GLY A 57 -23.05 -11.42 13.50
CA GLY A 57 -22.34 -12.48 14.23
C GLY A 57 -22.96 -13.86 14.13
N PHE A 58 -24.06 -14.05 13.40
CA PHE A 58 -24.62 -15.37 13.14
C PHE A 58 -23.92 -16.02 11.94
N THR A 59 -23.60 -17.31 12.06
CA THR A 59 -22.81 -18.07 11.06
C THR A 59 -23.55 -19.30 10.53
N ASN A 60 -24.78 -19.51 10.95
CA ASN A 60 -25.57 -20.73 10.75
C ASN A 60 -26.79 -20.57 9.82
N TYR A 61 -26.88 -19.44 9.11
CA TYR A 61 -27.94 -19.21 8.12
C TYR A 61 -27.38 -19.34 6.69
N ASP A 62 -28.25 -19.42 5.69
CA ASP A 62 -27.90 -19.75 4.31
C ASP A 62 -27.38 -18.58 3.50
N ILE A 63 -27.72 -17.33 3.86
CA ILE A 63 -27.39 -16.15 3.07
C ILE A 63 -26.27 -15.36 3.75
N PRO A 64 -25.04 -15.34 3.20
CA PRO A 64 -23.98 -14.48 3.68
C PRO A 64 -24.36 -12.99 3.57
N PHE A 65 -24.02 -12.22 4.63
CA PHE A 65 -24.18 -10.77 4.64
C PHE A 65 -22.81 -10.11 4.80
N TYR A 66 -22.24 -9.67 3.68
CA TYR A 66 -20.88 -9.14 3.64
C TYR A 66 -20.81 -7.68 4.06
N LYS A 67 -19.77 -7.34 4.80
CA LYS A 67 -19.41 -5.98 5.21
C LYS A 67 -18.13 -5.58 4.48
N VAL A 68 -17.78 -4.28 4.53
CA VAL A 68 -16.51 -3.80 3.96
C VAL A 68 -15.30 -4.59 4.48
N SER A 69 -15.33 -5.02 5.76
CA SER A 69 -14.28 -5.86 6.34
C SER A 69 -14.15 -7.21 5.67
N SER A 70 -15.23 -7.76 5.11
CA SER A 70 -15.21 -9.05 4.40
C SER A 70 -14.34 -9.02 3.14
N LEU A 71 -14.19 -7.85 2.49
CA LEU A 71 -13.37 -7.72 1.28
C LEU A 71 -11.89 -8.09 1.48
N LYS A 72 -11.37 -8.05 2.72
CA LYS A 72 -9.99 -8.45 3.04
C LYS A 72 -9.79 -9.97 3.08
N THR A 73 -10.89 -10.76 3.16
CA THR A 73 -10.83 -12.23 3.21
C THR A 73 -10.84 -12.86 1.82
N ALA A 74 -10.92 -12.05 0.75
CA ALA A 74 -10.82 -12.56 -0.60
C ALA A 74 -9.46 -13.26 -0.82
N ASN A 75 -9.48 -14.44 -1.43
CA ASN A 75 -8.27 -15.15 -1.80
C ASN A 75 -7.53 -14.44 -2.95
N GLU A 76 -6.39 -14.96 -3.36
CA GLU A 76 -5.53 -14.37 -4.41
C GLU A 76 -6.26 -14.21 -5.76
N THR A 77 -7.19 -15.11 -6.07
CA THR A 77 -8.01 -15.06 -7.28
C THR A 77 -9.24 -14.16 -7.14
N GLY A 78 -9.42 -13.52 -5.98
CA GLY A 78 -10.44 -12.52 -5.71
C GLY A 78 -11.76 -13.07 -5.15
N TYR A 79 -11.89 -14.37 -4.88
CA TYR A 79 -13.12 -14.94 -4.33
C TYR A 79 -13.20 -14.79 -2.81
N LEU A 80 -14.39 -14.38 -2.32
CA LEU A 80 -14.67 -14.25 -0.90
C LEU A 80 -14.75 -15.60 -0.19
N CYS A 81 -14.18 -15.65 1.03
CA CYS A 81 -14.20 -16.80 1.91
C CYS A 81 -14.76 -16.47 3.31
N ASP A 82 -15.53 -15.38 3.45
CA ASP A 82 -16.05 -14.88 4.74
C ASP A 82 -17.44 -15.43 5.01
N ASN A 83 -17.60 -16.07 6.18
CA ASN A 83 -18.88 -16.56 6.69
C ASN A 83 -19.19 -16.03 8.10
N THR A 84 -18.60 -14.90 8.48
CA THR A 84 -18.75 -14.34 9.84
C THR A 84 -20.13 -13.74 10.12
N ASN A 85 -20.90 -13.46 9.07
CA ASN A 85 -22.26 -12.97 9.17
C ASN A 85 -23.14 -13.65 8.14
N THR A 86 -24.23 -14.27 8.60
CA THR A 86 -25.24 -14.88 7.74
C THR A 86 -26.63 -14.47 8.22
N VAL A 87 -27.61 -14.47 7.32
CA VAL A 87 -29.02 -14.18 7.62
C VAL A 87 -29.93 -15.18 6.92
N ASP A 88 -31.13 -15.36 7.44
CA ASP A 88 -32.21 -16.08 6.75
C ASP A 88 -33.00 -15.13 5.81
N GLU A 89 -33.88 -15.72 5.02
CA GLU A 89 -34.71 -14.98 4.07
C GLU A 89 -35.71 -14.02 4.78
N THR A 90 -36.12 -14.32 6.02
CA THR A 90 -37.00 -13.46 6.81
C THR A 90 -36.30 -12.19 7.23
N VAL A 91 -35.08 -12.30 7.75
CA VAL A 91 -34.26 -11.17 8.12
C VAL A 91 -33.86 -10.36 6.88
N ARG A 92 -33.49 -11.03 5.78
CA ARG A 92 -33.18 -10.35 4.50
C ARG A 92 -34.34 -9.45 4.06
N LYS A 93 -35.57 -9.97 4.03
CA LYS A 93 -36.78 -9.21 3.66
C LYS A 93 -37.06 -8.07 4.63
N LYS A 94 -36.89 -8.29 5.94
CA LYS A 94 -37.06 -7.25 6.97
C LYS A 94 -36.05 -6.10 6.80
N LEU A 95 -34.82 -6.40 6.40
CA LEU A 95 -33.79 -5.42 6.10
C LEU A 95 -33.95 -4.80 4.70
N LYS A 96 -34.88 -5.28 3.90
CA LYS A 96 -35.05 -4.92 2.47
C LYS A 96 -33.74 -5.08 1.70
N ALA A 97 -32.91 -6.07 2.08
CA ALA A 97 -31.64 -6.33 1.45
C ALA A 97 -31.83 -7.03 0.10
N ALA A 98 -31.20 -6.48 -0.95
CA ALA A 98 -31.16 -7.12 -2.26
C ALA A 98 -30.37 -8.43 -2.15
N LEU A 99 -30.90 -9.50 -2.77
CA LEU A 99 -30.15 -10.74 -2.95
C LEU A 99 -29.30 -10.61 -4.21
N ILE A 100 -28.00 -10.50 -4.02
CA ILE A 100 -27.01 -10.37 -5.10
C ILE A 100 -26.67 -11.79 -5.56
N PRO A 101 -26.74 -12.11 -6.85
CA PRO A 101 -26.43 -13.44 -7.36
C PRO A 101 -24.96 -13.80 -7.13
N ALA A 102 -24.65 -15.09 -7.12
CA ALA A 102 -23.27 -15.56 -7.19
C ALA A 102 -22.56 -14.99 -8.44
N ASN A 103 -21.22 -14.92 -8.37
CA ASN A 103 -20.41 -14.36 -9.46
C ASN A 103 -20.71 -12.89 -9.74
N SER A 104 -20.82 -12.09 -8.69
CA SER A 104 -20.90 -10.63 -8.75
C SER A 104 -19.62 -10.00 -8.19
N LEU A 105 -19.23 -8.85 -8.71
CA LEU A 105 -18.10 -8.07 -8.24
C LEU A 105 -18.52 -7.16 -7.08
N LEU A 106 -17.86 -7.28 -5.93
CA LEU A 106 -18.16 -6.53 -4.72
C LEU A 106 -17.04 -5.55 -4.37
N PHE A 107 -17.39 -4.34 -3.94
CA PHE A 107 -16.42 -3.31 -3.52
C PHE A 107 -17.02 -2.28 -2.56
N ALA A 108 -16.15 -1.54 -1.85
CA ALA A 108 -16.55 -0.45 -0.98
C ALA A 108 -16.96 0.79 -1.79
N LYS A 109 -18.04 1.47 -1.36
CA LYS A 109 -18.53 2.72 -1.97
C LYS A 109 -18.54 3.91 -1.03
N ILE A 110 -18.23 3.73 0.27
CA ILE A 110 -18.25 4.79 1.29
C ILE A 110 -17.02 4.67 2.18
N GLY A 111 -16.43 5.82 2.52
CA GLY A 111 -15.38 5.99 3.50
C GLY A 111 -13.97 5.68 2.97
N GLU A 112 -12.98 5.74 3.86
CA GLU A 112 -11.56 5.49 3.55
C GLU A 112 -11.30 4.07 2.99
N ALA A 113 -12.25 3.14 3.17
CA ALA A 113 -12.17 1.81 2.58
C ALA A 113 -12.12 1.82 1.04
N ILE A 114 -12.58 2.88 0.39
CA ILE A 114 -12.47 3.05 -1.07
C ILE A 114 -11.00 3.15 -1.48
N ARG A 115 -10.14 3.87 -0.71
CA ARG A 115 -8.69 4.03 -0.96
C ARG A 115 -7.94 2.71 -0.95
N LEU A 116 -8.42 1.72 -0.18
CA LEU A 116 -7.81 0.39 -0.14
C LEU A 116 -7.99 -0.38 -1.45
N ASN A 117 -8.81 0.13 -2.34
CA ASN A 117 -9.09 -0.37 -3.68
C ASN A 117 -9.36 -1.89 -3.74
N ARG A 118 -10.00 -2.45 -2.69
CA ARG A 118 -10.29 -3.88 -2.59
C ARG A 118 -11.47 -4.26 -3.44
N ARG A 119 -11.34 -5.36 -4.16
CA ARG A 119 -12.35 -6.01 -4.98
C ARG A 119 -12.48 -7.46 -4.57
N ALA A 120 -13.71 -7.96 -4.58
CA ALA A 120 -13.96 -9.36 -4.30
C ALA A 120 -15.12 -9.89 -5.17
N ILE A 121 -15.16 -11.19 -5.33
CA ILE A 121 -16.20 -11.91 -6.06
C ILE A 121 -16.91 -12.84 -5.06
N ASN A 122 -18.23 -12.80 -5.00
CA ASN A 122 -19.00 -13.76 -4.19
C ASN A 122 -19.18 -15.08 -4.94
N THR A 123 -19.09 -16.18 -4.21
CA THR A 123 -19.25 -17.55 -4.75
C THR A 123 -20.68 -18.07 -4.65
N VAL A 124 -21.47 -17.50 -3.75
CA VAL A 124 -22.87 -17.85 -3.49
C VAL A 124 -23.72 -16.58 -3.47
N PRO A 125 -25.06 -16.68 -3.65
CA PRO A 125 -25.93 -15.53 -3.49
C PRO A 125 -25.77 -14.90 -2.09
N CYS A 126 -25.69 -13.58 -2.02
CA CYS A 126 -25.36 -12.86 -0.79
C CYS A 126 -26.09 -11.53 -0.67
N CYS A 127 -25.99 -10.92 0.51
CA CYS A 127 -26.31 -9.50 0.74
C CYS A 127 -25.04 -8.72 1.09
N VAL A 128 -25.05 -7.41 0.89
CA VAL A 128 -23.96 -6.53 1.28
C VAL A 128 -24.46 -5.33 2.10
N ASP A 129 -23.62 -4.79 2.96
CA ASP A 129 -23.97 -3.63 3.78
C ASP A 129 -24.07 -2.34 2.95
N ASN A 130 -24.64 -1.30 3.52
CA ASN A 130 -24.87 -0.02 2.86
C ASN A 130 -23.57 0.74 2.46
N ASN A 131 -22.42 0.31 2.95
CA ASN A 131 -21.11 0.86 2.56
C ASN A 131 -20.51 0.15 1.34
N MET A 132 -21.18 -0.85 0.81
CA MET A 132 -20.74 -1.66 -0.33
C MET A 132 -21.66 -1.47 -1.54
N MET A 133 -21.13 -1.82 -2.69
CA MET A 133 -21.81 -1.93 -3.98
C MET A 133 -21.45 -3.27 -4.60
N ALA A 134 -22.40 -3.86 -5.29
CA ALA A 134 -22.18 -4.99 -6.19
C ALA A 134 -22.32 -4.56 -7.64
N PHE A 135 -21.52 -5.14 -8.53
CA PHE A 135 -21.69 -5.08 -9.98
C PHE A 135 -21.97 -6.50 -10.50
N ILE A 136 -23.10 -6.67 -11.17
CA ILE A 136 -23.54 -7.92 -11.77
C ILE A 136 -23.25 -7.80 -13.27
N PRO A 137 -22.25 -8.51 -13.81
CA PRO A 137 -21.90 -8.40 -15.23
C PRO A 137 -22.99 -9.04 -16.11
N ILE A 138 -23.27 -8.43 -17.27
CA ILE A 138 -24.24 -8.90 -18.27
C ILE A 138 -23.55 -9.18 -19.61
N ILE A 139 -22.81 -8.18 -20.15
CA ILE A 139 -22.16 -8.29 -21.46
C ILE A 139 -20.65 -8.46 -21.38
N CYS A 140 -20.07 -8.34 -20.22
CA CYS A 140 -18.64 -8.57 -20.01
C CYS A 140 -18.40 -9.75 -19.07
N GLN A 141 -17.26 -10.40 -19.23
CA GLN A 141 -16.87 -11.46 -18.31
C GLN A 141 -16.54 -10.90 -16.92
N LEU A 142 -16.97 -11.60 -15.87
CA LEU A 142 -16.76 -11.21 -14.49
C LEU A 142 -15.29 -10.95 -14.14
N LYS A 143 -14.40 -11.85 -14.53
CA LYS A 143 -12.95 -11.73 -14.25
C LYS A 143 -12.31 -10.57 -15.02
N TYR A 144 -12.79 -10.30 -16.25
CA TYR A 144 -12.37 -9.15 -17.02
C TYR A 144 -12.73 -7.84 -16.30
N ALA A 145 -13.99 -7.69 -15.87
CA ALA A 145 -14.44 -6.55 -15.07
C ALA A 145 -13.72 -6.44 -13.72
N PHE A 146 -13.44 -7.58 -13.07
CA PHE A 146 -12.69 -7.63 -11.81
C PHE A 146 -11.28 -7.07 -11.99
N TYR A 147 -10.50 -7.55 -12.97
CA TYR A 147 -9.14 -7.08 -13.19
C TYR A 147 -9.09 -5.64 -13.69
N TRP A 148 -10.01 -5.25 -14.57
CA TRP A 148 -10.13 -3.85 -14.99
C TRP A 148 -10.39 -2.94 -13.79
N SER A 149 -11.36 -3.27 -12.95
CA SER A 149 -11.69 -2.45 -11.79
C SER A 149 -10.56 -2.36 -10.76
N LYS A 150 -9.66 -3.34 -10.69
CA LYS A 150 -8.42 -3.27 -9.89
C LYS A 150 -7.40 -2.29 -10.47
N GLY A 151 -7.41 -2.07 -11.78
CA GLY A 151 -6.53 -1.15 -12.48
C GLY A 151 -6.92 0.32 -12.37
N ILE A 152 -8.13 0.62 -11.86
CA ILE A 152 -8.62 1.99 -11.64
C ILE A 152 -8.72 2.30 -10.14
N ASP A 153 -8.44 3.55 -9.76
CA ASP A 153 -8.68 4.02 -8.40
C ASP A 153 -10.09 4.60 -8.29
N LEU A 154 -10.99 3.88 -7.61
CA LEU A 154 -12.36 4.37 -7.41
C LEU A 154 -12.43 5.63 -6.53
N TYR A 155 -11.36 5.94 -5.81
CA TYR A 155 -11.32 7.16 -5.01
C TYR A 155 -11.39 8.42 -5.88
N ASP A 156 -10.87 8.39 -7.09
CA ASP A 156 -10.92 9.50 -8.06
C ASP A 156 -12.35 9.88 -8.47
N PHE A 157 -13.31 9.00 -8.23
CA PHE A 157 -14.73 9.20 -8.56
C PHE A 157 -15.60 9.54 -7.34
N THR A 158 -14.98 9.88 -6.20
CA THR A 158 -15.72 10.26 -4.99
C THR A 158 -16.20 11.71 -5.02
N ASN A 159 -17.39 11.95 -4.47
CA ASN A 159 -18.06 13.25 -4.53
C ASN A 159 -18.10 14.01 -3.19
N ALA A 160 -17.50 13.53 -2.12
CA ALA A 160 -17.64 14.13 -0.80
C ALA A 160 -16.30 14.53 -0.19
N THR A 161 -16.30 15.67 0.51
CA THR A 161 -15.12 16.23 1.17
C THR A 161 -14.88 15.67 2.57
N THR A 162 -15.93 15.32 3.32
CA THR A 162 -15.82 14.85 4.71
C THR A 162 -15.80 13.33 4.82
N VAL A 163 -16.68 12.64 4.09
CA VAL A 163 -16.70 11.18 4.00
C VAL A 163 -16.77 10.81 2.52
N PRO A 164 -15.69 10.25 1.94
CA PRO A 164 -15.68 9.87 0.53
C PRO A 164 -16.83 8.90 0.22
N ALA A 165 -17.56 9.16 -0.84
CA ALA A 165 -18.67 8.32 -1.27
C ALA A 165 -18.82 8.35 -2.79
N ILE A 166 -19.13 7.18 -3.38
CA ILE A 166 -19.38 7.03 -4.81
C ILE A 166 -20.87 6.69 -5.01
N ARG A 167 -21.52 7.41 -5.88
CA ARG A 167 -22.90 7.14 -6.24
C ARG A 167 -22.97 6.11 -7.37
N LYS A 168 -24.05 5.34 -7.41
CA LYS A 168 -24.35 4.41 -8.52
C LYS A 168 -24.25 5.11 -9.88
N THR A 169 -24.83 6.28 -10.00
CA THR A 169 -24.85 7.08 -11.25
C THR A 169 -23.46 7.56 -11.70
N ASP A 170 -22.49 7.64 -10.78
CA ASP A 170 -21.13 8.02 -11.12
C ASP A 170 -20.35 6.80 -11.60
N LEU A 171 -20.57 5.64 -10.95
CA LEU A 171 -20.01 4.34 -11.39
C LEU A 171 -20.51 3.94 -12.78
N GLU A 172 -21.81 4.14 -13.05
CA GLU A 172 -22.41 3.84 -14.35
C GLU A 172 -21.78 4.61 -15.52
N LYS A 173 -21.18 5.75 -15.26
CA LYS A 173 -20.55 6.64 -16.27
C LYS A 173 -19.05 6.44 -16.44
N ILE A 174 -18.44 5.56 -15.67
CA ILE A 174 -17.01 5.29 -15.82
C ILE A 174 -16.78 4.63 -17.19
N SER A 175 -15.86 5.20 -17.97
CA SER A 175 -15.50 4.65 -19.28
C SER A 175 -14.87 3.27 -19.12
N PHE A 176 -15.46 2.28 -19.78
CA PHE A 176 -15.08 0.88 -19.73
C PHE A 176 -14.60 0.40 -21.11
N PRO A 177 -13.39 -0.17 -21.22
CA PRO A 177 -12.89 -0.71 -22.48
C PRO A 177 -13.51 -2.08 -22.72
N LEU A 178 -14.46 -2.18 -23.62
CA LEU A 178 -15.12 -3.44 -23.95
C LEU A 178 -14.38 -4.11 -25.11
N ALA A 179 -13.85 -5.31 -24.86
CA ALA A 179 -13.23 -6.19 -25.84
C ALA A 179 -14.23 -7.26 -26.31
N PRO A 180 -14.01 -7.92 -27.47
CA PRO A 180 -14.73 -9.14 -27.84
C PRO A 180 -14.65 -10.20 -26.74
N LEU A 181 -15.70 -11.01 -26.53
CA LEU A 181 -15.79 -11.99 -25.43
C LEU A 181 -14.61 -12.98 -25.40
N ALA A 182 -14.17 -13.48 -26.54
CA ALA A 182 -13.04 -14.38 -26.64
C ALA A 182 -11.73 -13.69 -26.23
N GLU A 183 -11.56 -12.42 -26.63
CA GLU A 183 -10.42 -11.60 -26.23
C GLU A 183 -10.43 -11.31 -24.72
N GLN A 184 -11.60 -11.04 -24.12
CA GLN A 184 -11.71 -10.86 -22.67
C GLN A 184 -11.16 -12.09 -21.91
N GLN A 185 -11.48 -13.31 -22.39
CA GLN A 185 -10.98 -14.55 -21.79
C GLN A 185 -9.46 -14.65 -21.92
N ARG A 186 -8.91 -14.41 -23.12
CA ARG A 186 -7.45 -14.46 -23.36
C ARG A 186 -6.70 -13.44 -22.50
N ILE A 187 -7.27 -12.25 -22.31
CA ILE A 187 -6.72 -11.22 -21.42
C ILE A 187 -6.69 -11.73 -19.98
N VAL A 188 -7.81 -12.28 -19.48
CA VAL A 188 -7.88 -12.85 -18.13
C VAL A 188 -6.85 -13.95 -17.95
N ASP A 189 -6.79 -14.92 -18.85
CA ASP A 189 -5.84 -16.04 -18.80
C ASP A 189 -4.38 -15.53 -18.79
N ARG A 190 -4.10 -14.50 -19.60
CA ARG A 190 -2.76 -13.88 -19.66
C ARG A 190 -2.40 -13.16 -18.38
N ILE A 191 -3.34 -12.39 -17.80
CA ILE A 191 -3.15 -11.72 -16.51
C ILE A 191 -2.89 -12.77 -15.41
N GLU A 192 -3.73 -13.79 -15.31
CA GLU A 192 -3.62 -14.83 -14.28
C GLU A 192 -2.31 -15.60 -14.40
N SER A 193 -1.90 -15.96 -15.63
CA SER A 193 -0.60 -16.60 -15.87
C SER A 193 0.59 -15.73 -15.46
N LEU A 194 0.55 -14.42 -15.74
CA LEU A 194 1.61 -13.49 -15.34
C LEU A 194 1.61 -13.25 -13.83
N PHE A 195 0.45 -13.11 -13.21
CA PHE A 195 0.32 -12.91 -11.77
C PHE A 195 0.80 -14.11 -10.99
N ALA A 196 0.47 -15.34 -11.42
CA ALA A 196 0.97 -16.56 -10.77
C ALA A 196 2.50 -16.62 -10.71
N LYS A 197 3.19 -16.21 -11.79
CA LYS A 197 4.66 -16.12 -11.80
C LYS A 197 5.19 -15.04 -10.86
N LEU A 198 4.51 -13.91 -10.78
CA LEU A 198 4.88 -12.82 -9.87
C LEU A 198 4.62 -13.20 -8.41
N ASP A 199 3.54 -13.94 -8.13
CA ASP A 199 3.23 -14.42 -6.78
C ASP A 199 4.24 -15.46 -6.30
N GLU A 200 4.67 -16.39 -7.17
CA GLU A 200 5.78 -17.30 -6.88
C GLU A 200 7.10 -16.56 -6.56
N ALA A 201 7.40 -15.51 -7.33
CA ALA A 201 8.58 -14.66 -7.07
C ALA A 201 8.45 -13.90 -5.75
N LYS A 202 7.23 -13.41 -5.42
CA LYS A 202 6.90 -12.73 -4.16
C LYS A 202 7.12 -13.65 -2.96
N GLU A 203 6.64 -14.88 -3.00
CA GLU A 203 6.84 -15.86 -1.94
C GLU A 203 8.33 -16.12 -1.68
N LYS A 204 9.12 -16.29 -2.75
CA LYS A 204 10.57 -16.52 -2.62
C LYS A 204 11.28 -15.30 -2.02
N ALA A 205 10.95 -14.09 -2.47
CA ALA A 205 11.52 -12.86 -1.93
C ALA A 205 11.11 -12.64 -0.46
N GLN A 206 9.84 -12.89 -0.12
CA GLN A 206 9.35 -12.79 1.25
C GLN A 206 10.05 -13.79 2.18
N ALA A 207 10.24 -15.04 1.75
CA ALA A 207 10.97 -16.05 2.51
C ALA A 207 12.43 -15.64 2.81
N VAL A 208 13.08 -14.92 1.89
CA VAL A 208 14.42 -14.34 2.11
C VAL A 208 14.37 -13.28 3.22
N VAL A 209 13.38 -12.38 3.19
CA VAL A 209 13.20 -11.34 4.22
C VAL A 209 12.90 -11.98 5.58
N ASP A 210 11.94 -12.90 5.63
CA ASP A 210 11.46 -13.53 6.88
C ASP A 210 12.56 -14.37 7.56
N SER A 211 13.43 -15.01 6.79
CA SER A 211 14.53 -15.83 7.32
C SER A 211 15.79 -15.03 7.72
N PHE A 212 15.81 -13.72 7.52
CA PHE A 212 17.00 -12.88 7.79
C PHE A 212 17.53 -13.01 9.23
N GLU A 213 16.67 -12.84 10.23
CA GLU A 213 17.09 -12.92 11.65
C GLU A 213 17.53 -14.33 12.03
N THR A 214 16.89 -15.37 11.48
CA THR A 214 17.28 -16.76 11.70
C THR A 214 18.67 -17.06 11.11
N ARG A 215 18.95 -16.58 9.89
CA ARG A 215 20.28 -16.74 9.26
C ARG A 215 21.35 -15.99 10.05
N LYS A 216 21.05 -14.76 10.49
CA LYS A 216 21.96 -13.96 11.32
C LYS A 216 22.31 -14.67 12.64
N ALA A 217 21.31 -15.25 13.32
CA ALA A 217 21.52 -16.03 14.52
C ALA A 217 22.37 -17.29 14.28
N ALA A 218 22.14 -17.99 13.16
CA ALA A 218 22.93 -19.16 12.78
C ALA A 218 24.40 -18.80 12.46
N ILE A 219 24.65 -17.67 11.79
CA ILE A 219 26.00 -17.15 11.52
C ILE A 219 26.72 -16.84 12.84
N LEU A 220 26.07 -16.14 13.77
CA LEU A 220 26.61 -15.88 15.10
C LEU A 220 26.92 -17.17 15.85
N HIS A 221 26.00 -18.13 15.83
CA HIS A 221 26.24 -19.42 16.46
C HIS A 221 27.51 -20.09 15.92
N LYS A 222 27.69 -20.17 14.60
CA LYS A 222 28.87 -20.74 13.95
C LYS A 222 30.15 -19.98 14.29
N ALA A 223 30.09 -18.68 14.46
CA ALA A 223 31.23 -17.87 14.87
C ALA A 223 31.68 -18.24 16.28
N PHE A 224 30.75 -18.30 17.23
CA PHE A 224 31.04 -18.53 18.65
C PHE A 224 31.19 -20.03 19.03
N THR A 225 30.93 -20.97 18.14
CA THR A 225 31.34 -22.40 18.23
C THR A 225 32.68 -22.63 17.57
N GLY A 226 33.29 -21.61 16.96
CA GLY A 226 34.57 -21.71 16.26
C GLY A 226 34.50 -22.46 14.94
N GLU A 227 33.32 -22.69 14.39
CA GLU A 227 33.14 -23.36 13.09
C GLU A 227 33.66 -22.50 11.94
N LEU A 228 33.42 -21.18 11.98
CA LEU A 228 33.85 -20.26 10.92
C LEU A 228 35.37 -20.17 10.78
N THR A 229 36.11 -20.26 11.89
CA THR A 229 37.58 -20.17 11.93
C THR A 229 38.27 -21.53 12.09
N LYS A 230 37.57 -22.66 11.89
CA LYS A 230 38.12 -23.99 12.05
C LYS A 230 39.39 -24.26 11.24
N LYS A 231 39.44 -23.77 10.00
CA LYS A 231 40.63 -23.91 9.12
C LYS A 231 41.77 -23.03 9.61
N TRP A 232 41.49 -21.78 9.98
CA TRP A 232 42.46 -20.81 10.52
C TRP A 232 43.09 -21.37 11.82
N ARG A 233 42.30 -21.91 12.75
CA ARG A 233 42.74 -22.43 14.04
C ARG A 233 43.63 -23.65 13.90
N LYS A 234 43.37 -24.54 12.93
CA LYS A 234 44.24 -25.67 12.66
C LYS A 234 45.67 -25.29 12.25
N SER A 235 45.82 -24.18 11.48
CA SER A 235 47.13 -23.67 11.09
C SER A 235 47.86 -22.96 12.23
N ALA A 236 47.12 -22.27 13.11
CA ALA A 236 47.69 -21.48 14.20
C ALA A 236 47.92 -22.27 15.51
N ASN A 237 47.42 -23.53 15.62
CA ASN A 237 47.50 -24.39 16.78
C ASN A 237 47.08 -23.73 18.10
N THR A 238 45.99 -22.98 18.10
CA THR A 238 45.52 -22.16 19.22
C THR A 238 44.32 -22.79 19.93
N ARG A 239 44.08 -22.40 21.18
CA ARG A 239 42.92 -22.83 21.99
C ARG A 239 42.19 -21.64 22.56
N TRP A 240 40.85 -21.78 22.66
CA TRP A 240 40.00 -20.79 23.31
C TRP A 240 40.04 -20.92 24.83
N VAL A 241 39.96 -19.80 25.54
CA VAL A 241 39.91 -19.78 27.01
C VAL A 241 38.53 -19.30 27.46
N TYR A 242 38.06 -19.88 28.57
CA TYR A 242 36.79 -19.49 29.18
C TYR A 242 37.09 -18.52 30.34
N LYS A 243 36.43 -17.38 30.33
CA LYS A 243 36.54 -16.35 31.37
C LYS A 243 35.18 -15.78 31.71
N LYS A 244 35.06 -15.11 32.88
CA LYS A 244 33.93 -14.24 33.16
C LYS A 244 34.21 -12.83 32.65
N ILE A 245 33.15 -12.10 32.32
CA ILE A 245 33.28 -10.71 31.82
C ILE A 245 34.11 -9.85 32.80
N LYS A 246 33.94 -10.03 34.14
CA LYS A 246 34.72 -9.31 35.14
C LYS A 246 36.24 -9.56 35.06
N ASP A 247 36.66 -10.71 34.52
CA ASP A 247 38.07 -11.10 34.47
C ASP A 247 38.77 -10.57 33.18
N CYS A 248 38.00 -10.03 32.23
CA CYS A 248 38.51 -9.53 30.93
C CYS A 248 38.05 -8.10 30.62
N CYS A 249 37.16 -7.52 31.43
CA CYS A 249 36.66 -6.15 31.25
C CYS A 249 36.65 -5.41 32.60
N LYS A 250 36.98 -4.12 32.58
CA LYS A 250 36.64 -3.21 33.67
C LYS A 250 35.20 -2.72 33.43
N LEU A 251 34.36 -2.85 34.47
CA LEU A 251 32.95 -2.49 34.39
C LEU A 251 32.66 -1.20 35.12
N GLY A 252 31.74 -0.41 34.57
CA GLY A 252 31.22 0.80 35.18
C GLY A 252 29.78 1.06 34.73
N SER A 253 29.22 2.11 35.33
CA SER A 253 27.96 2.69 34.89
C SER A 253 28.04 4.20 34.99
N GLY A 254 27.20 4.90 34.29
CA GLY A 254 27.09 6.34 34.39
C GLY A 254 26.14 6.80 35.48
N GLY A 255 25.66 8.02 35.34
CA GLY A 255 24.70 8.68 36.21
C GLY A 255 23.81 9.65 35.47
N THR A 256 22.74 10.05 36.14
CA THR A 256 21.82 11.05 35.63
C THR A 256 21.99 12.34 36.44
N PRO A 257 22.51 13.42 35.85
CA PRO A 257 22.52 14.73 36.45
C PRO A 257 21.10 15.19 36.82
N SER A 258 21.01 16.08 37.86
CA SER A 258 19.69 16.54 38.30
C SER A 258 18.93 17.29 37.19
N ARG A 259 17.76 16.80 36.81
CA ARG A 259 16.85 17.48 35.86
C ARG A 259 16.30 18.81 36.40
N LYS A 260 16.45 19.07 37.73
CA LYS A 260 16.05 20.34 38.31
C LYS A 260 17.02 21.48 37.99
N VAL A 261 18.18 21.18 37.40
CA VAL A 261 19.18 22.14 36.94
C VAL A 261 19.27 22.07 35.41
N PRO A 262 18.47 22.88 34.69
CA PRO A 262 18.41 22.81 33.22
C PRO A 262 19.77 23.09 32.56
N ASP A 263 20.65 23.87 33.19
CA ASP A 263 21.97 24.22 32.64
C ASP A 263 22.92 23.01 32.56
N PHE A 264 22.67 21.94 33.31
CA PHE A 264 23.40 20.69 33.16
C PHE A 264 23.25 20.04 31.79
N TYR A 265 22.16 20.34 31.06
CA TYR A 265 21.81 19.78 29.77
C TYR A 265 22.03 20.73 28.57
N LYS A 266 22.81 21.80 28.81
CA LYS A 266 23.16 22.78 27.76
C LYS A 266 24.63 22.70 27.35
N GLY A 267 25.25 21.52 27.48
CA GLY A 267 26.65 21.29 27.18
C GLY A 267 26.88 20.69 25.80
N ASP A 268 28.12 20.25 25.60
CA ASP A 268 28.62 19.63 24.36
C ASP A 268 29.10 18.17 24.57
N ILE A 269 29.13 17.69 25.82
CA ILE A 269 29.53 16.31 26.12
C ILE A 269 28.34 15.36 25.85
N PRO A 270 28.45 14.43 24.89
CA PRO A 270 27.41 13.47 24.62
C PRO A 270 27.03 12.65 25.84
N TRP A 271 25.72 12.46 26.08
CA TRP A 271 25.21 11.73 27.25
C TRP A 271 24.22 10.64 26.80
N ILE A 272 24.68 9.40 26.82
CA ILE A 272 24.02 8.26 26.23
C ILE A 272 22.93 7.70 27.13
N LYS A 273 21.76 7.52 26.60
CA LYS A 273 20.62 6.81 27.20
C LYS A 273 20.49 5.39 26.63
N THR A 274 19.80 4.51 27.34
CA THR A 274 19.60 3.12 26.89
C THR A 274 18.90 2.98 25.55
N GLY A 275 18.04 3.95 25.17
CA GLY A 275 17.33 3.94 23.88
C GLY A 275 18.23 4.14 22.66
N GLU A 276 19.45 4.63 22.85
CA GLU A 276 20.41 4.87 21.76
C GLU A 276 21.31 3.65 21.49
N ILE A 277 21.19 2.59 22.31
CA ILE A 277 21.96 1.36 22.21
C ILE A 277 21.22 0.37 21.31
N GLU A 278 21.67 0.27 20.02
CA GLU A 278 20.95 -0.44 18.95
C GLU A 278 21.85 -1.31 18.06
N TRP A 279 22.88 -1.96 18.64
CA TRP A 279 23.87 -2.79 17.93
C TRP A 279 24.77 -1.99 16.95
N ASN A 280 24.96 -0.70 17.23
CA ASN A 280 25.63 0.27 16.38
C ASN A 280 26.94 0.79 16.99
N ASP A 281 27.68 1.52 16.21
CA ASP A 281 28.73 2.40 16.69
C ASP A 281 28.10 3.77 17.03
N ILE A 282 28.37 4.33 18.22
CA ILE A 282 27.82 5.61 18.68
C ILE A 282 28.87 6.71 18.50
N TYR A 283 28.57 7.68 17.66
CA TYR A 283 29.43 8.85 17.36
C TYR A 283 28.89 10.15 17.94
N ASP A 284 27.60 10.24 18.25
CA ASP A 284 26.93 11.38 18.88
C ASP A 284 25.64 10.92 19.57
N THR A 285 25.00 11.79 20.34
CA THR A 285 23.78 11.51 21.09
C THR A 285 22.78 12.66 20.96
N GLU A 286 21.51 12.36 21.21
CA GLU A 286 20.45 13.37 21.20
C GLU A 286 20.62 14.41 22.32
N GLU A 287 20.99 13.95 23.53
CA GLU A 287 21.19 14.83 24.69
C GLU A 287 22.69 14.98 25.00
N LYS A 288 23.08 16.21 25.37
CA LYS A 288 24.44 16.53 25.79
C LYS A 288 24.42 17.18 27.17
N ILE A 289 25.52 17.00 27.94
CA ILE A 289 25.65 17.56 29.27
C ILE A 289 26.90 18.43 29.39
N THR A 290 26.93 19.29 30.41
CA THR A 290 28.08 20.15 30.69
C THR A 290 29.10 19.43 31.55
N GLN A 291 30.35 19.97 31.63
CA GLN A 291 31.34 19.51 32.57
C GLN A 291 30.85 19.69 34.03
N SER A 292 30.15 20.78 34.32
CA SER A 292 29.53 21.01 35.62
C SER A 292 28.52 19.93 36.02
N ALA A 293 27.79 19.35 35.03
CA ALA A 293 26.90 18.24 35.30
C ALA A 293 27.64 16.98 35.73
N ILE A 294 28.82 16.72 35.15
CA ILE A 294 29.69 15.60 35.54
C ILE A 294 30.23 15.81 36.95
N ASP A 295 30.76 17.01 37.21
CA ASP A 295 31.40 17.33 38.50
C ASP A 295 30.40 17.31 39.68
N ASN A 296 29.12 17.59 39.44
CA ASN A 296 28.06 17.65 40.43
C ASN A 296 27.09 16.46 40.41
N SER A 297 27.48 15.34 39.78
CA SER A 297 26.63 14.13 39.74
C SER A 297 27.47 12.84 39.75
N SER A 298 26.79 11.70 39.64
CA SER A 298 27.43 10.37 39.44
C SER A 298 27.77 10.07 37.98
N ALA A 299 27.50 10.99 37.04
CA ALA A 299 27.86 10.84 35.64
C ALA A 299 29.38 10.75 35.46
N ARG A 300 29.83 9.91 34.53
CA ARG A 300 31.25 9.70 34.26
C ARG A 300 31.48 9.67 32.75
N CYS A 301 32.54 10.31 32.31
CA CYS A 301 33.00 10.22 30.93
C CYS A 301 33.82 8.96 30.70
N TYR A 302 33.55 8.34 29.57
CA TYR A 302 34.26 7.16 29.09
C TYR A 302 34.96 7.47 27.76
N LYS A 303 36.08 6.78 27.53
CA LYS A 303 36.87 6.93 26.30
C LYS A 303 36.25 6.14 25.14
N PRO A 304 36.55 6.50 23.88
CA PRO A 304 36.22 5.65 22.74
C PRO A 304 36.77 4.24 22.88
N GLY A 305 36.05 3.24 22.34
CA GLY A 305 36.42 1.83 22.34
C GLY A 305 35.73 0.97 23.40
N VAL A 306 35.03 1.57 24.38
CA VAL A 306 34.23 0.80 25.35
C VAL A 306 32.97 0.24 24.71
N VAL A 307 32.47 -0.89 25.22
CA VAL A 307 31.20 -1.48 24.83
C VAL A 307 30.13 -1.10 25.87
N LEU A 308 29.02 -0.58 25.38
CA LEU A 308 27.88 -0.15 26.18
C LEU A 308 26.79 -1.21 26.11
N VAL A 309 26.19 -1.56 27.26
CA VAL A 309 25.08 -2.53 27.33
C VAL A 309 23.90 -1.90 28.05
N ALA A 310 22.73 -1.91 27.43
CA ALA A 310 21.49 -1.45 28.04
C ALA A 310 21.04 -2.43 29.13
N MET A 311 21.09 -2.00 30.40
CA MET A 311 20.62 -2.82 31.53
C MET A 311 19.12 -2.70 31.72
N TYR A 312 18.52 -1.55 31.39
CA TYR A 312 17.10 -1.24 31.53
C TYR A 312 16.47 -0.96 30.16
N GLY A 313 15.17 -1.03 30.10
CA GLY A 313 14.38 -0.72 28.92
C GLY A 313 13.22 -1.68 28.70
N MET A 314 12.07 -1.12 28.30
CA MET A 314 10.91 -1.92 27.89
C MET A 314 11.11 -2.50 26.47
N GLY A 315 10.33 -3.50 26.13
CA GLY A 315 10.39 -4.12 24.80
C GLY A 315 11.75 -4.77 24.53
N VAL A 316 12.42 -4.39 23.45
CA VAL A 316 13.64 -5.04 22.93
C VAL A 316 14.95 -4.37 23.34
N THR A 317 14.95 -3.25 24.04
CA THR A 317 16.16 -2.46 24.34
C THR A 317 17.11 -3.15 25.31
N ARG A 318 16.57 -3.72 26.43
CA ARG A 318 17.37 -4.39 27.45
C ARG A 318 18.21 -5.52 26.87
N GLY A 319 19.52 -5.53 27.15
CA GLY A 319 20.47 -6.51 26.67
C GLY A 319 21.15 -6.15 25.34
N LYS A 320 20.69 -5.09 24.64
CA LYS A 320 21.40 -4.60 23.47
C LYS A 320 22.73 -3.97 23.86
N ALA A 321 23.68 -3.98 22.92
CA ALA A 321 25.02 -3.40 23.08
C ALA A 321 25.39 -2.49 21.91
N SER A 322 26.31 -1.55 22.15
CA SER A 322 26.89 -0.65 21.13
C SER A 322 28.34 -0.33 21.47
N ILE A 323 29.13 0.13 20.51
CA ILE A 323 30.50 0.57 20.74
C ILE A 323 30.55 2.08 20.74
N LEU A 324 31.14 2.66 21.77
CA LEU A 324 31.37 4.08 21.87
C LEU A 324 32.54 4.50 20.99
N ARG A 325 32.36 5.50 20.11
CA ARG A 325 33.39 6.00 19.18
C ARG A 325 33.86 7.41 19.50
N VAL A 326 33.21 8.08 20.43
CA VAL A 326 33.57 9.42 20.93
C VAL A 326 33.75 9.38 22.45
N GLN A 327 34.30 10.41 23.03
CA GLN A 327 34.26 10.56 24.48
C GLN A 327 32.86 10.99 24.89
N ALA A 328 32.22 10.24 25.79
CA ALA A 328 30.86 10.50 26.21
C ALA A 328 30.57 10.03 27.64
N ALA A 329 29.56 10.61 28.25
CA ALA A 329 28.98 10.13 29.50
C ALA A 329 27.76 9.22 29.22
N THR A 330 27.32 8.46 30.21
CA THR A 330 26.15 7.59 30.11
C THR A 330 25.25 7.78 31.34
N ASN A 331 23.96 7.41 31.18
CA ASN A 331 23.07 7.32 32.35
C ASN A 331 23.37 6.06 33.18
N GLN A 332 22.78 5.94 34.36
CA GLN A 332 22.96 4.81 35.28
C GLN A 332 22.38 3.48 34.74
N ALA A 333 21.54 3.50 33.73
CA ALA A 333 20.92 2.32 33.16
C ALA A 333 21.78 1.67 32.05
N VAL A 334 22.96 2.24 31.76
CA VAL A 334 23.94 1.72 30.81
C VAL A 334 25.11 1.10 31.58
N CYS A 335 25.40 -0.18 31.33
CA CYS A 335 26.65 -0.81 31.75
C CYS A 335 27.73 -0.47 30.73
N VAL A 336 28.88 -0.01 31.19
CA VAL A 336 30.06 0.29 30.40
C VAL A 336 31.10 -0.79 30.63
N LEU A 337 31.54 -1.42 29.54
CA LEU A 337 32.57 -2.45 29.54
C LEU A 337 33.80 -1.92 28.81
N GLU A 338 34.90 -1.80 29.55
CA GLU A 338 36.22 -1.46 29.01
C GLU A 338 37.03 -2.76 28.90
N PRO A 339 37.09 -3.36 27.70
CA PRO A 339 37.82 -4.62 27.49
C PRO A 339 39.32 -4.42 27.61
N GLN A 340 40.04 -5.41 28.17
CA GLN A 340 41.48 -5.46 28.14
C GLN A 340 41.96 -5.71 26.71
N SER A 341 42.50 -4.70 26.04
CA SER A 341 42.79 -4.72 24.59
C SER A 341 43.74 -5.83 24.14
N ALA A 342 44.64 -6.29 25.02
CA ALA A 342 45.52 -7.43 24.73
C ALA A 342 44.82 -8.79 24.79
N LEU A 343 43.61 -8.85 25.36
CA LEU A 343 42.86 -10.09 25.60
C LEU A 343 41.55 -10.14 24.81
N LEU A 344 40.84 -9.02 24.73
CA LEU A 344 39.46 -9.00 24.23
C LEU A 344 39.24 -7.80 23.27
N TYR A 345 38.88 -8.12 22.03
CA TYR A 345 38.54 -7.15 21.02
C TYR A 345 37.11 -6.63 21.21
N ASN A 346 36.90 -5.31 21.23
CA ASN A 346 35.60 -4.70 21.54
C ASN A 346 34.49 -5.10 20.55
N ARG A 347 34.81 -5.25 19.25
CA ARG A 347 33.84 -5.68 18.23
C ARG A 347 33.45 -7.16 18.42
N TYR A 348 34.39 -8.02 18.82
CA TYR A 348 34.10 -9.39 19.22
C TYR A 348 33.14 -9.44 20.44
N LEU A 349 33.40 -8.59 21.44
CA LEU A 349 32.52 -8.47 22.60
C LEU A 349 31.12 -7.96 22.22
N LEU A 350 30.97 -7.03 21.28
CA LEU A 350 29.68 -6.62 20.73
C LEU A 350 28.92 -7.81 20.14
N TYR A 351 29.58 -8.62 19.30
CA TYR A 351 28.98 -9.80 18.71
C TYR A 351 28.67 -10.90 19.73
N TYR A 352 29.45 -11.01 20.79
CA TYR A 352 29.11 -11.89 21.91
C TYR A 352 27.76 -11.50 22.53
N PHE A 353 27.52 -10.21 22.81
CA PHE A 353 26.23 -9.74 23.32
C PHE A 353 25.10 -9.96 22.31
N MET A 354 25.35 -9.76 21.05
CA MET A 354 24.37 -10.00 19.99
C MET A 354 23.97 -11.48 19.90
N ARG A 355 24.95 -12.37 19.97
CA ARG A 355 24.70 -13.83 19.95
C ARG A 355 23.91 -14.30 21.17
N ASN A 356 24.23 -13.76 22.34
CA ASN A 356 23.65 -14.22 23.62
C ASN A 356 22.49 -13.30 24.07
N TYR A 357 21.93 -12.50 23.17
CA TYR A 357 20.95 -11.46 23.51
C TYR A 357 19.74 -12.01 24.28
N TRP A 358 19.13 -13.08 23.82
CA TRP A 358 17.96 -13.69 24.45
C TRP A 358 18.32 -14.35 25.78
N ASP A 359 19.40 -15.13 25.84
CA ASP A 359 19.86 -15.79 27.06
C ASP A 359 20.21 -14.79 28.17
N ILE A 360 20.79 -13.64 27.80
CA ILE A 360 21.11 -12.57 28.75
C ILE A 360 19.84 -11.91 29.27
N ARG A 361 18.85 -11.69 28.40
CA ARG A 361 17.56 -11.10 28.78
C ARG A 361 16.79 -11.95 29.79
N GLU A 362 16.85 -13.26 29.67
CA GLU A 362 16.21 -14.22 30.59
C GLU A 362 16.82 -14.18 32.00
N LYS A 363 18.08 -13.74 32.12
CA LYS A 363 18.74 -13.55 33.42
C LYS A 363 18.31 -12.28 34.16
N ALA A 364 17.50 -11.43 33.57
CA ALA A 364 17.02 -10.19 34.21
C ALA A 364 16.11 -10.53 35.39
N VAL A 365 16.26 -9.76 36.47
CA VAL A 365 15.49 -9.90 37.69
C VAL A 365 14.73 -8.61 38.03
N GLY A 366 13.62 -8.72 38.75
CA GLY A 366 12.81 -7.60 39.18
C GLY A 366 11.33 -7.98 39.34
N GLY A 367 10.56 -7.16 40.02
CA GLY A 367 9.13 -7.35 40.21
C GLY A 367 8.33 -6.81 39.01
N ASN A 368 7.92 -5.52 39.10
CA ASN A 368 7.13 -4.88 38.03
C ASN A 368 7.93 -4.61 36.75
N GLN A 369 9.24 -4.46 36.84
CA GLN A 369 10.15 -4.27 35.70
C GLN A 369 11.38 -5.17 35.84
N LEU A 370 11.57 -6.08 34.89
CA LEU A 370 12.77 -6.90 34.82
C LEU A 370 13.95 -6.06 34.32
N ASN A 371 15.09 -6.11 35.04
CA ASN A 371 16.29 -5.37 34.70
C ASN A 371 17.53 -6.28 34.78
N LEU A 372 18.52 -5.98 33.96
CA LEU A 372 19.87 -6.49 34.12
C LEU A 372 20.60 -5.63 35.16
N SER A 373 21.54 -6.22 35.84
CA SER A 373 22.43 -5.49 36.79
C SER A 373 23.88 -5.65 36.40
N LEU A 374 24.74 -4.78 36.88
CA LEU A 374 26.18 -4.92 36.74
C LEU A 374 26.66 -6.28 37.26
N THR A 375 26.05 -6.78 38.35
CA THR A 375 26.40 -8.10 38.93
C THR A 375 26.09 -9.24 37.96
N ILE A 376 24.92 -9.21 37.29
CA ILE A 376 24.56 -10.22 36.27
C ILE A 376 25.56 -10.18 35.13
N ILE A 377 25.86 -8.98 34.60
CA ILE A 377 26.79 -8.82 33.46
C ILE A 377 28.20 -9.28 33.83
N LYS A 378 28.68 -8.97 35.04
CA LYS A 378 30.00 -9.41 35.55
C LYS A 378 30.18 -10.93 35.51
N GLU A 379 29.14 -11.68 35.82
CA GLU A 379 29.17 -13.14 35.97
C GLU A 379 28.88 -13.88 34.65
N LEU A 380 28.63 -13.17 33.53
CA LEU A 380 28.47 -13.82 32.21
C LEU A 380 29.79 -14.48 31.80
N ASN A 381 29.69 -15.71 31.29
CA ASN A 381 30.83 -16.45 30.76
C ASN A 381 31.03 -16.10 29.28
N ILE A 382 32.28 -15.89 28.89
CA ILE A 382 32.67 -15.60 27.52
C ILE A 382 33.79 -16.53 27.09
N GLU A 383 33.67 -17.05 25.87
CA GLU A 383 34.72 -17.81 25.19
C GLU A 383 35.62 -16.83 24.44
N ILE A 384 36.91 -16.85 24.71
CA ILE A 384 37.87 -15.89 24.21
C ILE A 384 38.91 -16.64 23.37
N PRO A 385 38.86 -16.55 22.04
CA PRO A 385 39.95 -16.89 21.13
C PRO A 385 41.17 -16.01 21.35
N PRO A 386 42.35 -16.38 20.84
CA PRO A 386 43.46 -15.45 20.66
C PRO A 386 43.02 -14.18 19.89
N ILE A 387 43.65 -13.04 20.18
CA ILE A 387 43.21 -11.74 19.63
C ILE A 387 43.15 -11.73 18.09
N ASP A 388 44.11 -12.37 17.42
CA ASP A 388 44.13 -12.48 15.95
C ASP A 388 42.94 -13.29 15.41
N GLU A 389 42.55 -14.38 16.14
CA GLU A 389 41.36 -15.16 15.76
C GLU A 389 40.07 -14.38 16.01
N GLN A 390 39.99 -13.54 17.08
CA GLN A 390 38.86 -12.63 17.30
C GLN A 390 38.71 -11.65 16.15
N MET A 391 39.82 -11.08 15.67
CA MET A 391 39.82 -10.15 14.54
C MET A 391 39.35 -10.84 13.25
N GLU A 392 39.80 -12.07 13.01
CA GLU A 392 39.37 -12.90 11.87
C GLU A 392 37.86 -13.21 11.96
N ILE A 393 37.37 -13.63 13.14
CA ILE A 393 35.93 -13.85 13.37
C ILE A 393 35.13 -12.60 13.07
N VAL A 394 35.58 -11.44 13.55
CA VAL A 394 34.90 -10.16 13.33
C VAL A 394 34.86 -9.81 11.85
N GLN A 395 35.98 -9.96 11.14
CA GLN A 395 36.03 -9.69 9.70
C GLN A 395 35.03 -10.59 8.93
N ILE A 396 35.01 -11.88 9.23
CA ILE A 396 34.07 -12.84 8.61
C ILE A 396 32.61 -12.44 8.93
N LEU A 397 32.32 -12.05 10.18
CA LEU A 397 30.98 -11.64 10.58
C LEU A 397 30.54 -10.34 9.90
N ASP A 398 31.42 -9.32 9.84
CA ASP A 398 31.14 -8.06 9.17
C ASP A 398 30.83 -8.29 7.68
N ASP A 399 31.64 -9.13 7.00
CA ASP A 399 31.44 -9.49 5.59
C ASP A 399 30.14 -10.25 5.34
N LEU A 400 29.84 -11.24 6.21
CA LEU A 400 28.60 -12.03 6.10
C LEU A 400 27.36 -11.18 6.39
N PHE A 401 27.40 -10.34 7.41
CA PHE A 401 26.26 -9.49 7.74
C PHE A 401 26.02 -8.41 6.68
N ALA A 402 27.07 -7.86 6.09
CA ALA A 402 26.94 -6.95 4.96
C ALA A 402 26.24 -7.63 3.77
N LYS A 403 26.61 -8.88 3.44
CA LYS A 403 25.97 -9.67 2.38
C LYS A 403 24.52 -10.00 2.70
N GLU A 404 24.24 -10.43 3.95
CA GLU A 404 22.87 -10.72 4.39
C GLU A 404 21.97 -9.47 4.32
N GLN A 405 22.49 -8.32 4.73
CA GLN A 405 21.77 -7.04 4.65
C GLN A 405 21.49 -6.64 3.19
N GLN A 406 22.47 -6.75 2.30
CA GLN A 406 22.30 -6.49 0.87
C GLN A 406 21.27 -7.44 0.25
N THR A 407 21.29 -8.73 0.65
CA THR A 407 20.34 -9.74 0.17
C THR A 407 18.91 -9.40 0.61
N LYS A 408 18.73 -8.98 1.86
CA LYS A 408 17.44 -8.54 2.39
C LYS A 408 16.91 -7.32 1.63
N GLU A 409 17.73 -6.29 1.47
CA GLU A 409 17.37 -5.07 0.75
C GLU A 409 17.04 -5.33 -0.73
N ALA A 410 17.77 -6.25 -1.37
CA ALA A 410 17.45 -6.67 -2.73
C ALA A 410 16.10 -7.40 -2.81
N ALA A 411 15.79 -8.27 -1.82
CA ALA A 411 14.51 -8.95 -1.75
C ALA A 411 13.35 -7.98 -1.49
N GLU A 412 13.52 -7.00 -0.60
CA GLU A 412 12.52 -5.94 -0.35
C GLU A 412 12.25 -5.11 -1.61
N LYS A 413 13.28 -4.74 -2.37
CA LYS A 413 13.11 -4.06 -3.68
C LYS A 413 12.37 -4.91 -4.70
N VAL A 414 12.60 -6.22 -4.73
CA VAL A 414 11.87 -7.15 -5.61
C VAL A 414 10.39 -7.16 -5.23
N LEU A 415 10.03 -7.16 -3.94
CA LEU A 415 8.65 -7.09 -3.49
C LEU A 415 7.94 -5.82 -3.99
N ASP A 416 8.60 -4.66 -3.88
CA ASP A 416 8.06 -3.39 -4.39
C ASP A 416 7.90 -3.42 -5.92
N GLN A 417 8.87 -3.96 -6.65
CA GLN A 417 8.82 -4.09 -8.10
C GLN A 417 7.69 -4.99 -8.56
N ILE A 418 7.38 -6.08 -7.85
CA ILE A 418 6.27 -6.98 -8.18
C ILE A 418 4.93 -6.23 -8.14
N GLU A 419 4.69 -5.42 -7.13
CA GLU A 419 3.45 -4.62 -7.05
C GLU A 419 3.33 -3.62 -8.22
N LEU A 420 4.44 -2.99 -8.62
CA LEU A 420 4.49 -2.10 -9.79
C LEU A 420 4.26 -2.87 -11.09
N MET A 421 4.85 -4.06 -11.23
CA MET A 421 4.65 -4.92 -12.41
C MET A 421 3.19 -5.36 -12.54
N LYS A 422 2.52 -5.75 -11.45
CA LYS A 422 1.09 -6.09 -11.47
C LYS A 422 0.23 -4.91 -11.96
N LYS A 423 0.49 -3.70 -11.48
CA LYS A 423 -0.19 -2.49 -11.96
C LYS A 423 0.06 -2.23 -13.46
N SER A 424 1.30 -2.39 -13.90
CA SER A 424 1.68 -2.22 -15.32
C SER A 424 1.01 -3.26 -16.21
N ILE A 425 0.93 -4.53 -15.79
CA ILE A 425 0.24 -5.60 -16.51
C ILE A 425 -1.23 -5.24 -16.68
N LEU A 426 -1.93 -4.81 -15.63
CA LEU A 426 -3.32 -4.37 -15.73
C LEU A 426 -3.47 -3.19 -16.69
N ALA A 427 -2.64 -2.17 -16.59
CA ALA A 427 -2.69 -1.01 -17.48
C ALA A 427 -2.52 -1.39 -18.96
N ARG A 428 -1.59 -2.30 -19.25
CA ARG A 428 -1.34 -2.80 -20.62
C ARG A 428 -2.45 -3.72 -21.11
N ALA A 429 -3.01 -4.55 -20.23
CA ALA A 429 -4.11 -5.45 -20.55
C ALA A 429 -5.30 -4.70 -21.16
N PHE A 430 -5.72 -3.62 -20.49
CA PHE A 430 -6.90 -2.85 -20.89
C PHE A 430 -6.61 -1.79 -21.97
N ARG A 431 -5.37 -1.76 -22.49
CA ARG A 431 -4.99 -1.05 -23.72
C ARG A 431 -4.85 -1.97 -24.92
N GLY A 432 -5.08 -3.29 -24.74
CA GLY A 432 -4.85 -4.29 -25.80
C GLY A 432 -3.36 -4.57 -26.07
N GLU A 433 -2.46 -4.25 -25.12
CA GLU A 433 -1.00 -4.33 -25.30
C GLU A 433 -0.38 -5.64 -24.75
N LEU A 434 -1.19 -6.65 -24.40
CA LEU A 434 -0.68 -7.96 -23.95
C LEU A 434 -0.43 -8.96 -25.10
N GLY A 435 -0.70 -8.57 -26.34
CA GLY A 435 -0.53 -9.43 -27.51
C GLY A 435 -1.58 -10.55 -27.61
N THR A 436 -2.78 -10.30 -27.06
CA THR A 436 -3.90 -11.26 -27.05
C THR A 436 -4.97 -10.91 -28.08
N ASN A 437 -4.93 -9.70 -28.67
CA ASN A 437 -5.93 -9.25 -29.63
C ASN A 437 -5.83 -9.97 -30.97
N ASP A 438 -6.97 -10.42 -31.48
CA ASP A 438 -7.16 -10.92 -32.82
C ASP A 438 -8.08 -9.94 -33.59
N PRO A 439 -7.53 -9.15 -34.52
CA PRO A 439 -8.31 -8.17 -35.30
C PRO A 439 -9.40 -8.77 -36.20
N SER A 440 -9.36 -10.09 -36.45
CA SER A 440 -10.37 -10.77 -37.25
C SER A 440 -11.64 -11.12 -36.48
N GLU A 441 -11.64 -10.99 -35.18
CA GLU A 441 -12.82 -11.22 -34.33
C GLU A 441 -13.86 -10.13 -34.51
N GLU A 442 -15.13 -10.51 -34.33
CA GLU A 442 -16.27 -9.60 -34.36
C GLU A 442 -16.09 -8.46 -33.37
N SER A 443 -16.41 -7.24 -33.78
CA SER A 443 -16.23 -6.06 -32.97
C SER A 443 -17.09 -6.10 -31.69
N ALA A 444 -16.52 -5.59 -30.56
CA ALA A 444 -17.25 -5.41 -29.31
C ALA A 444 -18.47 -4.46 -29.44
N VAL A 445 -18.52 -3.63 -30.47
CA VAL A 445 -19.70 -2.81 -30.80
C VAL A 445 -20.89 -3.70 -31.15
N GLU A 446 -20.65 -4.81 -31.89
CA GLU A 446 -21.69 -5.74 -32.23
C GLU A 446 -22.22 -6.52 -31.01
N LEU A 447 -21.33 -6.90 -30.08
CA LEU A 447 -21.72 -7.47 -28.81
C LEU A 447 -22.66 -6.52 -28.04
N LEU A 448 -22.34 -5.22 -28.03
CA LEU A 448 -23.16 -4.20 -27.37
C LEU A 448 -24.51 -4.02 -28.10
N ARG A 449 -24.53 -4.09 -29.45
CA ARG A 449 -25.74 -4.03 -30.28
C ARG A 449 -26.69 -5.18 -29.99
N GLN A 450 -26.19 -6.41 -29.98
CA GLN A 450 -26.98 -7.62 -29.74
C GLN A 450 -27.70 -7.56 -28.38
N VAL A 451 -27.06 -7.06 -27.34
CA VAL A 451 -27.68 -6.92 -26.01
C VAL A 451 -28.76 -5.83 -25.99
N ILE A 452 -28.54 -4.71 -26.68
CA ILE A 452 -29.52 -3.63 -26.80
C ILE A 452 -30.78 -4.12 -27.56
N GLU A 453 -30.61 -4.92 -28.60
CA GLU A 453 -31.73 -5.50 -29.40
C GLU A 453 -32.50 -6.57 -28.60
N GLN A 454 -31.82 -7.41 -27.82
CA GLN A 454 -32.46 -8.41 -26.97
C GLN A 454 -33.29 -7.76 -25.83
N GLU A 455 -32.87 -6.63 -25.29
CA GLU A 455 -33.65 -5.90 -24.28
C GLU A 455 -34.96 -5.31 -24.85
N ASP A 456 -35.04 -5.07 -26.14
CA ASP A 456 -36.28 -4.62 -26.78
C ASP A 456 -37.32 -5.75 -26.97
N GLY A 457 -36.87 -7.03 -26.93
CA GLY A 457 -37.74 -8.21 -26.91
C GLY A 457 -38.31 -8.58 -25.54
N ASP A 458 -37.64 -8.22 -24.43
CA ASP A 458 -38.02 -8.50 -23.05
C ASP A 458 -38.18 -7.21 -22.26
N VAL A 459 -39.43 -6.77 -22.09
CA VAL A 459 -39.95 -5.79 -21.10
C VAL A 459 -39.02 -4.68 -20.57
N ILE A 460 -39.30 -3.47 -21.04
CA ILE A 460 -38.87 -2.14 -20.60
C ILE A 460 -38.50 -2.05 -19.11
N ARG A 461 -37.20 -1.95 -18.78
CA ARG A 461 -36.75 -1.40 -17.50
C ARG A 461 -36.53 0.11 -17.64
N PRO A 462 -37.06 0.97 -16.75
CA PRO A 462 -36.80 2.41 -16.82
C PRO A 462 -35.36 2.68 -16.41
N LYS A 463 -34.45 2.93 -17.38
CA LYS A 463 -33.10 3.46 -17.12
C LYS A 463 -33.18 4.93 -16.72
N ALA A 464 -32.49 5.29 -15.66
CA ALA A 464 -32.37 6.69 -15.24
C ALA A 464 -31.68 7.50 -16.35
N LYS A 465 -32.36 8.46 -16.91
CA LYS A 465 -31.86 9.34 -17.98
C LYS A 465 -30.62 10.11 -17.52
N ALA A 466 -29.48 9.85 -18.13
CA ALA A 466 -28.37 10.77 -18.09
C ALA A 466 -28.82 12.09 -18.76
N LYS A 467 -28.90 13.19 -18.02
CA LYS A 467 -29.17 14.51 -18.61
C LYS A 467 -28.05 14.83 -19.60
N ARG A 468 -28.32 14.69 -20.91
CA ARG A 468 -27.45 15.27 -21.94
C ARG A 468 -27.33 16.76 -21.66
N ILE A 469 -26.12 17.25 -21.53
CA ILE A 469 -25.90 18.70 -21.44
C ILE A 469 -26.21 19.25 -22.83
N ALA A 470 -27.43 19.77 -23.00
CA ALA A 470 -27.84 20.39 -24.23
C ALA A 470 -27.19 21.77 -24.30
N ILE A 471 -26.52 22.06 -25.42
CA ILE A 471 -26.05 23.41 -25.73
C ILE A 471 -27.32 24.29 -25.93
N PRO A 472 -27.42 25.46 -25.29
CA PRO A 472 -28.56 26.34 -25.47
C PRO A 472 -28.79 26.63 -26.94
N ALA A 473 -30.07 26.67 -27.34
CA ALA A 473 -30.46 26.87 -28.73
C ALA A 473 -29.91 28.16 -29.36
N GLU A 474 -29.62 29.14 -28.52
CA GLU A 474 -29.05 30.44 -28.88
C GLU A 474 -27.55 30.35 -29.22
N ILE A 475 -26.81 29.45 -28.57
CA ILE A 475 -25.35 29.28 -28.74
C ILE A 475 -25.06 28.29 -29.89
N LYS A 476 -25.87 27.25 -30.05
CA LYS A 476 -25.63 26.19 -31.01
C LYS A 476 -25.36 26.62 -32.45
N PRO A 477 -26.12 27.58 -33.04
CA PRO A 477 -25.86 28.06 -34.41
C PRO A 477 -24.58 28.90 -34.56
N LEU A 478 -23.98 29.34 -33.43
CA LEU A 478 -22.76 30.16 -33.42
C LEU A 478 -21.47 29.30 -33.41
N LEU A 479 -21.59 28.00 -33.20
CA LEU A 479 -20.44 27.06 -33.11
C LEU A 479 -20.03 26.58 -34.50
N SER A 480 -18.70 26.61 -34.76
CA SER A 480 -18.14 26.33 -36.10
C SER A 480 -17.55 24.91 -36.20
N GLY A 481 -17.63 24.07 -35.18
CA GLY A 481 -17.11 22.73 -35.22
C GLY A 481 -17.07 21.98 -33.89
N ALA A 482 -16.68 20.69 -33.94
CA ALA A 482 -16.71 19.77 -32.81
C ALA A 482 -15.88 20.24 -31.60
N ASN A 483 -14.74 20.90 -31.82
CA ASN A 483 -13.91 21.40 -30.73
C ASN A 483 -14.59 22.57 -29.98
N GLU A 484 -15.28 23.48 -30.67
CA GLU A 484 -16.05 24.55 -30.03
C GLU A 484 -17.22 23.96 -29.23
N GLU A 485 -17.92 22.96 -29.75
CA GLU A 485 -19.00 22.27 -29.05
C GLU A 485 -18.50 21.56 -27.78
N ALA A 486 -17.35 20.89 -27.86
CA ALA A 486 -16.74 20.17 -26.72
C ALA A 486 -16.35 21.14 -25.60
N ILE A 487 -15.75 22.28 -25.94
CA ILE A 487 -15.41 23.34 -24.98
C ILE A 487 -16.66 23.89 -24.32
N VAL A 488 -17.69 24.24 -25.07
CA VAL A 488 -18.96 24.79 -24.54
C VAL A 488 -19.65 23.76 -23.63
N LYS A 489 -19.68 22.48 -23.99
CA LYS A 489 -20.24 21.42 -23.14
C LYS A 489 -19.43 21.25 -21.83
N LEU A 490 -18.10 21.35 -21.87
CA LEU A 490 -17.26 21.31 -20.67
C LEU A 490 -17.59 22.47 -19.74
N LEU A 491 -17.68 23.67 -20.27
CA LEU A 491 -18.00 24.89 -19.49
C LEU A 491 -19.42 24.85 -18.93
N LEU A 492 -20.40 24.35 -19.67
CA LEU A 492 -21.77 24.13 -19.20
C LEU A 492 -21.82 23.08 -18.06
N LYS A 493 -20.97 22.07 -18.12
CA LYS A 493 -20.87 21.06 -17.07
C LYS A 493 -20.26 21.61 -15.78
N ALA A 494 -19.33 22.53 -15.89
CA ALA A 494 -18.65 23.18 -14.77
C ALA A 494 -19.42 24.36 -14.17
N ALA A 495 -20.33 24.98 -14.93
CA ALA A 495 -21.08 26.19 -14.49
C ALA A 495 -21.81 25.94 -13.15
N PRO A 496 -21.78 26.89 -12.23
CA PRO A 496 -21.30 28.28 -12.38
C PRO A 496 -19.79 28.50 -12.18
N GLN A 497 -18.99 27.45 -11.99
CA GLN A 497 -17.54 27.53 -11.79
C GLN A 497 -16.81 27.78 -13.12
N SER A 498 -15.67 28.48 -13.06
CA SER A 498 -14.74 28.62 -14.18
C SER A 498 -13.86 27.39 -14.37
N VAL A 499 -13.30 27.20 -15.55
CA VAL A 499 -12.47 26.06 -15.91
C VAL A 499 -11.08 26.54 -16.33
N SER A 500 -10.04 25.94 -15.76
CA SER A 500 -8.64 26.30 -16.08
C SER A 500 -8.27 25.97 -17.53
N THR A 501 -7.34 26.72 -18.08
CA THR A 501 -6.77 26.45 -19.41
C THR A 501 -6.27 25.01 -19.54
N GLN A 502 -5.66 24.46 -18.48
CA GLN A 502 -5.14 23.10 -18.47
C GLN A 502 -6.24 22.06 -18.61
N THR A 503 -7.38 22.27 -17.96
CA THR A 503 -8.56 21.39 -18.05
C THR A 503 -9.18 21.45 -19.45
N VAL A 504 -9.27 22.64 -20.05
CA VAL A 504 -9.74 22.76 -21.44
C VAL A 504 -8.79 22.06 -22.41
N MET A 505 -7.46 22.18 -22.20
CA MET A 505 -6.45 21.51 -23.03
C MET A 505 -6.42 19.99 -22.85
N SER A 506 -7.07 19.44 -21.85
CA SER A 506 -7.20 17.99 -21.65
C SER A 506 -8.26 17.33 -22.55
N ILE A 507 -9.15 18.10 -23.16
CA ILE A 507 -10.25 17.59 -24.02
C ILE A 507 -9.69 16.86 -25.25
N SER A 508 -8.54 17.31 -25.80
CA SER A 508 -7.95 16.68 -27.00
C SER A 508 -6.42 16.76 -27.00
N LYS A 509 -5.75 15.80 -27.62
CA LYS A 509 -4.29 15.84 -27.86
C LYS A 509 -3.88 16.93 -28.87
N LYS A 510 -4.83 17.44 -29.68
CA LYS A 510 -4.60 18.49 -30.67
C LYS A 510 -4.70 19.89 -30.06
N LYS A 511 -3.75 20.21 -29.20
CA LYS A 511 -3.76 21.44 -28.38
C LYS A 511 -3.85 22.74 -29.19
N PHE A 512 -3.26 22.80 -30.38
CA PHE A 512 -3.35 23.98 -31.26
C PHE A 512 -4.77 24.22 -31.77
N GLU A 513 -5.46 23.17 -32.22
CA GLU A 513 -6.86 23.28 -32.69
C GLU A 513 -7.81 23.70 -31.55
N LEU A 514 -7.57 23.24 -30.31
CA LEU A 514 -8.34 23.69 -29.14
C LEU A 514 -8.07 25.15 -28.78
N MET A 515 -6.83 25.60 -28.87
CA MET A 515 -6.50 27.01 -28.65
C MET A 515 -7.15 27.93 -29.66
N ASP A 516 -7.19 27.53 -30.95
CA ASP A 516 -7.86 28.29 -31.99
C ASP A 516 -9.39 28.31 -31.78
N ALA A 517 -9.97 27.16 -31.38
CA ALA A 517 -11.38 27.06 -31.01
C ALA A 517 -11.74 27.99 -29.83
N LEU A 518 -10.90 28.01 -28.77
CA LEU A 518 -11.05 28.94 -27.63
C LEU A 518 -11.02 30.38 -28.09
N ARG A 519 -10.03 30.80 -28.87
CA ARG A 519 -9.92 32.16 -29.40
C ARG A 519 -11.14 32.56 -30.25
N ASN A 520 -11.68 31.61 -31.03
CA ASN A 520 -12.90 31.85 -31.79
C ASN A 520 -14.12 32.02 -30.89
N LEU A 521 -14.25 31.23 -29.84
CA LEU A 521 -15.34 31.38 -28.85
C LEU A 521 -15.24 32.69 -28.06
N GLU A 522 -14.03 33.15 -27.72
CA GLU A 522 -13.80 34.46 -27.12
C GLU A 522 -14.19 35.59 -28.07
N LYS A 523 -13.77 35.52 -29.36
CA LYS A 523 -14.17 36.51 -30.39
C LYS A 523 -15.67 36.55 -30.61
N LYS A 524 -16.36 35.45 -30.49
CA LYS A 524 -17.81 35.32 -30.58
C LYS A 524 -18.53 35.72 -29.30
N GLN A 525 -17.81 36.13 -28.26
CA GLN A 525 -18.31 36.48 -26.93
C GLN A 525 -19.16 35.37 -26.26
N ILE A 526 -18.89 34.11 -26.61
CA ILE A 526 -19.54 32.93 -26.02
C ILE A 526 -18.82 32.52 -24.73
N VAL A 527 -17.50 32.74 -24.69
CA VAL A 527 -16.62 32.41 -23.56
C VAL A 527 -15.82 33.62 -23.16
N SER A 528 -15.66 33.85 -21.86
CA SER A 528 -14.78 34.84 -21.27
C SER A 528 -13.62 34.22 -20.55
N LYS A 529 -12.46 34.88 -20.60
CA LYS A 529 -11.26 34.52 -19.86
C LYS A 529 -11.04 35.49 -18.71
N SER A 530 -10.82 34.96 -17.50
CA SER A 530 -10.44 35.76 -16.33
C SER A 530 -8.97 36.14 -16.34
N ASP A 531 -8.58 37.12 -15.51
CA ASP A 531 -7.16 37.49 -15.29
C ASP A 531 -6.32 36.35 -14.74
N SER A 532 -6.93 35.38 -14.03
CA SER A 532 -6.30 34.15 -13.56
C SER A 532 -6.10 33.07 -14.65
N GLY A 533 -6.58 33.33 -15.87
CA GLY A 533 -6.46 32.38 -17.00
C GLY A 533 -7.52 31.29 -17.05
N GLU A 534 -8.61 31.47 -16.31
CA GLU A 534 -9.74 30.53 -16.30
C GLU A 534 -10.85 30.97 -17.27
N TYR A 535 -11.58 30.00 -17.81
CA TYR A 535 -12.63 30.21 -18.80
C TYR A 535 -14.03 29.97 -18.21
N SER A 536 -15.00 30.82 -18.56
CA SER A 536 -16.41 30.67 -18.23
C SER A 536 -17.27 31.04 -19.42
N LEU A 537 -18.51 30.54 -19.43
CA LEU A 537 -19.49 30.98 -20.42
C LEU A 537 -19.94 32.41 -20.13
N VAL A 538 -20.06 33.23 -21.17
CA VAL A 538 -20.70 34.55 -21.08
C VAL A 538 -22.21 34.31 -21.02
N ARG A 539 -22.86 34.80 -19.94
CA ARG A 539 -24.31 34.68 -19.77
C ARG A 539 -25.04 35.68 -20.62
#